data_b5059c7cce3b49bf10a78b80eecac29e
#
_entry.id   b5059c7cce3b49bf10a78b80eecac29e
#
_cell.length_a   1.000
_cell.length_b   1.000
_cell.length_c   1.000
_cell.angle_alpha   90.00
_cell.angle_beta   90.00
_cell.angle_gamma   90.00
#
_symmetry.space_group_name_H-M   'P 1'
#
loop_
_entity.id
_entity.type
_entity.pdbx_description
1 polymer ?
#
loop_
_entity_poly.entity_id
_entity_poly.type
_entity_poly.pdbx_seq_one_letter_code
_entity_poly.pdbx_strand_id
1 'polypeptide(L)'
;MTKRKSKKVTANRNYKDTVFRKLFSDRRNLLSLYNAINGTAYTDEMKLEIVTLENAIYMGMKNDLAFIIDTNLFLYEHQSTYNPNMPLRDLFYISSEYQKLVDRKSLYSSILLKLPAPNFIVFYNGKRKMPDRWTNCLSESYENQQGEPNLELKVVTININRDCNRKLMEQCRILGEYAQYVEKVRENAETMSLDSAVKEAVDECIQKGILADFLRVNRAEVIAMSIRSERAHV
;
A
#
# COMPACT_ATOMS: atom_id res chain seq x y z
N MET A 1 5.66 25.32 -41.74
CA MET A 1 4.45 24.80 -41.02
C MET A 1 4.89 23.73 -40.03
N THR A 2 5.05 24.09 -38.76
CA THR A 2 5.55 23.20 -37.69
C THR A 2 4.34 22.53 -37.05
N LYS A 3 4.21 21.21 -37.26
CA LYS A 3 3.17 20.40 -36.60
C LYS A 3 3.41 20.39 -35.10
N ARG A 4 2.56 21.07 -34.33
CA ARG A 4 2.45 20.90 -32.87
C ARG A 4 2.04 19.46 -32.58
N LYS A 5 2.97 18.65 -32.04
CA LYS A 5 2.63 17.37 -31.43
C LYS A 5 1.76 17.65 -30.21
N SER A 6 0.52 17.23 -30.24
CA SER A 6 -0.36 17.22 -29.07
C SER A 6 0.28 16.32 -28.01
N LYS A 7 0.69 16.90 -26.86
CA LYS A 7 1.11 16.10 -25.70
C LYS A 7 -0.10 15.29 -25.24
N LYS A 8 -0.03 13.96 -25.39
CA LYS A 8 -0.98 13.05 -24.74
C LYS A 8 -0.84 13.25 -23.24
N VAL A 9 -1.88 13.76 -22.61
CA VAL A 9 -2.02 13.79 -21.15
C VAL A 9 -2.09 12.34 -20.69
N THR A 10 -1.08 11.89 -19.98
CA THR A 10 -1.06 10.53 -19.42
C THR A 10 -1.82 10.58 -18.10
N ALA A 11 -2.97 9.93 -18.03
CA ALA A 11 -3.77 9.86 -16.82
C ALA A 11 -2.97 9.26 -15.66
N ASN A 12 -3.09 9.85 -14.47
CA ASN A 12 -2.34 9.42 -13.28
C ASN A 12 -2.85 8.05 -12.80
N ARG A 13 -2.02 7.03 -12.95
CA ARG A 13 -2.32 5.66 -12.54
C ARG A 13 -2.27 5.44 -11.01
N ASN A 14 -1.86 6.46 -10.25
CA ASN A 14 -1.67 6.37 -8.79
C ASN A 14 -2.96 6.61 -7.98
N TYR A 15 -4.13 6.75 -8.63
CA TYR A 15 -5.40 6.96 -7.92
C TYR A 15 -5.70 5.84 -6.92
N LYS A 16 -5.31 4.60 -7.24
CA LYS A 16 -5.52 3.44 -6.37
C LYS A 16 -4.73 3.55 -5.07
N ASP A 17 -3.43 3.82 -5.17
CA ASP A 17 -2.51 3.92 -4.03
C ASP A 17 -2.97 5.04 -3.09
N THR A 18 -3.41 6.16 -3.66
CA THR A 18 -3.88 7.30 -2.87
C THR A 18 -5.21 7.02 -2.17
N VAL A 19 -6.17 6.37 -2.86
CA VAL A 19 -7.44 5.97 -2.25
C VAL A 19 -7.20 4.93 -1.16
N PHE A 20 -6.38 3.91 -1.41
CA PHE A 20 -6.00 2.91 -0.42
C PHE A 20 -5.41 3.56 0.83
N ARG A 21 -4.36 4.37 0.67
CA ARG A 21 -3.71 5.06 1.77
C ARG A 21 -4.69 5.94 2.56
N LYS A 22 -5.56 6.68 1.87
CA LYS A 22 -6.52 7.55 2.53
C LYS A 22 -7.59 6.77 3.32
N LEU A 23 -8.06 5.64 2.80
CA LEU A 23 -8.98 4.75 3.48
C LEU A 23 -8.38 4.18 4.77
N PHE A 24 -7.14 3.71 4.69
CA PHE A 24 -6.47 3.04 5.81
C PHE A 24 -5.61 3.98 6.68
N SER A 25 -5.59 5.29 6.41
CA SER A 25 -5.13 6.30 7.37
C SER A 25 -6.13 6.54 8.50
N ASP A 26 -7.38 6.11 8.33
CA ASP A 26 -8.34 6.02 9.43
C ASP A 26 -7.99 4.83 10.33
N ARG A 27 -7.85 5.09 11.65
CA ARG A 27 -7.40 4.07 12.61
C ARG A 27 -8.35 2.88 12.72
N ARG A 28 -9.66 3.08 12.60
CA ARG A 28 -10.66 2.00 12.67
C ARG A 28 -10.55 1.08 11.48
N ASN A 29 -10.42 1.68 10.29
CA ASN A 29 -10.23 0.92 9.06
C ASN A 29 -8.91 0.14 9.09
N LEU A 30 -7.82 0.77 9.56
CA LEU A 30 -6.52 0.14 9.70
C LEU A 30 -6.54 -1.00 10.71
N LEU A 31 -7.20 -0.81 11.86
CA LEU A 31 -7.36 -1.86 12.87
C LEU A 31 -8.19 -3.03 12.34
N SER A 32 -9.27 -2.75 11.59
CA SER A 32 -10.07 -3.79 10.93
C SER A 32 -9.22 -4.61 9.94
N LEU A 33 -8.38 -3.95 9.14
CA LEU A 33 -7.47 -4.60 8.21
C LEU A 33 -6.42 -5.45 8.96
N TYR A 34 -5.82 -4.90 10.01
CA TYR A 34 -4.89 -5.60 10.86
C TYR A 34 -5.50 -6.87 11.46
N ASN A 35 -6.68 -6.76 12.07
CA ASN A 35 -7.40 -7.89 12.65
C ASN A 35 -7.68 -8.99 11.63
N ALA A 36 -8.13 -8.61 10.44
CA ALA A 36 -8.46 -9.56 9.38
C ALA A 36 -7.23 -10.32 8.84
N ILE A 37 -6.05 -9.65 8.79
CA ILE A 37 -4.81 -10.27 8.32
C ILE A 37 -4.22 -11.21 9.37
N ASN A 38 -4.27 -10.80 10.65
CA ASN A 38 -3.60 -11.51 11.74
C ASN A 38 -4.53 -12.44 12.53
N GLY A 39 -5.83 -12.48 12.22
CA GLY A 39 -6.82 -13.28 12.94
C GLY A 39 -7.03 -12.82 14.37
N THR A 40 -6.87 -11.52 14.63
CA THR A 40 -7.05 -10.90 15.95
C THR A 40 -8.39 -10.18 16.05
N ALA A 41 -8.75 -9.72 17.24
CA ALA A 41 -10.02 -9.04 17.52
C ALA A 41 -9.82 -7.80 18.41
N TYR A 42 -8.80 -6.99 18.11
CA TYR A 42 -8.63 -5.71 18.81
C TYR A 42 -9.79 -4.77 18.54
N THR A 43 -10.31 -4.16 19.61
CA THR A 43 -11.43 -3.19 19.55
C THR A 43 -10.97 -1.77 19.83
N ASP A 44 -9.84 -1.60 20.50
CA ASP A 44 -9.30 -0.32 20.90
C ASP A 44 -8.32 0.21 19.84
N GLU A 45 -8.76 1.16 19.05
CA GLU A 45 -7.97 1.82 18.02
C GLU A 45 -6.81 2.67 18.55
N MET A 46 -6.85 3.03 19.85
CA MET A 46 -5.78 3.80 20.50
C MET A 46 -4.50 3.00 20.70
N LYS A 47 -4.58 1.65 20.68
CA LYS A 47 -3.41 0.77 20.71
C LYS A 47 -2.58 0.82 19.44
N LEU A 48 -3.12 1.40 18.37
CA LEU A 48 -2.47 1.52 17.08
C LEU A 48 -1.80 2.89 16.99
N GLU A 49 -0.48 2.91 16.93
CA GLU A 49 0.32 4.11 16.73
C GLU A 49 0.73 4.22 15.25
N ILE A 50 0.19 5.21 14.55
CA ILE A 50 0.60 5.48 13.16
C ILE A 50 1.95 6.20 13.20
N VAL A 51 2.96 5.60 12.58
CA VAL A 51 4.30 6.17 12.46
C VAL A 51 4.37 6.95 11.16
N THR A 52 4.55 8.27 11.26
CA THR A 52 4.69 9.11 10.07
C THR A 52 6.12 9.01 9.55
N LEU A 53 6.26 8.53 8.33
CA LEU A 53 7.55 8.31 7.70
C LEU A 53 7.96 9.53 6.87
N GLU A 54 8.40 10.59 7.55
CA GLU A 54 8.72 11.88 6.93
C GLU A 54 9.89 11.83 5.94
N ASN A 55 10.78 10.84 6.04
CA ASN A 55 12.00 10.75 5.23
C ASN A 55 11.94 9.80 4.01
N ALA A 56 10.80 9.22 3.71
CA ALA A 56 10.60 8.45 2.47
C ALA A 56 10.76 9.30 1.19
N ILE A 57 10.83 10.62 1.34
CA ILE A 57 10.98 11.58 0.23
C ILE A 57 12.39 11.50 -0.40
N TYR A 58 13.42 11.15 0.38
CA TYR A 58 14.82 11.19 -0.08
C TYR A 58 15.20 10.11 -1.11
N MET A 59 14.48 8.99 -1.17
CA MET A 59 14.76 7.91 -2.12
C MET A 59 13.56 7.59 -3.03
N GLY A 60 12.52 8.43 -3.07
CA GLY A 60 11.32 8.16 -3.86
C GLY A 60 10.50 6.95 -3.36
N MET A 61 10.84 6.42 -2.20
CA MET A 61 10.17 5.28 -1.56
C MET A 61 9.17 5.82 -0.54
N LYS A 62 7.92 5.87 -0.94
CA LYS A 62 6.80 6.15 -0.03
C LYS A 62 6.14 4.82 0.29
N ASN A 63 6.31 4.33 1.51
CA ASN A 63 5.40 3.29 2.00
C ASN A 63 4.05 3.95 2.29
N ASP A 64 2.99 3.23 1.99
CA ASP A 64 1.66 3.81 2.10
C ASP A 64 1.25 4.01 3.55
N LEU A 65 1.56 3.03 4.42
CA LEU A 65 1.19 3.06 5.83
C LEU A 65 2.25 2.34 6.67
N ALA A 66 2.70 2.98 7.76
CA ALA A 66 3.48 2.35 8.80
C ALA A 66 2.84 2.61 10.15
N PHE A 67 2.78 1.60 10.99
CA PHE A 67 2.18 1.70 12.31
C PHE A 67 2.77 0.67 13.28
N ILE A 68 2.68 0.98 14.55
CA ILE A 68 3.04 0.09 15.64
C ILE A 68 1.77 -0.34 16.36
N ILE A 69 1.67 -1.65 16.64
CA ILE A 69 0.68 -2.21 17.54
C ILE A 69 1.37 -3.20 18.46
N ASP A 70 1.10 -3.09 19.75
CA ASP A 70 1.86 -3.74 20.83
C ASP A 70 3.36 -3.42 20.68
N THR A 71 4.22 -4.28 20.27
CA THR A 71 5.66 -4.03 20.06
C THR A 71 6.10 -4.41 18.65
N ASN A 72 5.17 -4.51 17.71
CA ASN A 72 5.44 -4.88 16.34
C ASN A 72 5.24 -3.67 15.42
N LEU A 73 6.18 -3.47 14.51
CA LEU A 73 6.11 -2.47 13.45
C LEU A 73 5.55 -3.13 12.18
N PHE A 74 4.49 -2.57 11.63
CA PHE A 74 3.88 -3.02 10.37
C PHE A 74 4.09 -1.99 9.29
N LEU A 75 4.48 -2.48 8.12
CA LEU A 75 4.73 -1.71 6.91
C LEU A 75 3.80 -2.24 5.83
N TYR A 76 2.76 -1.47 5.55
CA TYR A 76 1.75 -1.81 4.55
C TYR A 76 1.98 -0.96 3.30
N GLU A 77 2.15 -1.62 2.16
CA GLU A 77 2.33 -0.96 0.87
C GLU A 77 1.29 -1.46 -0.13
N HIS A 78 0.70 -0.56 -0.90
CA HIS A 78 -0.19 -0.90 -2.00
C HIS A 78 0.57 -0.90 -3.33
N GLN A 79 0.40 -1.95 -4.15
CA GLN A 79 1.06 -2.04 -5.45
C GLN A 79 0.11 -2.46 -6.58
N SER A 80 0.13 -1.69 -7.66
CA SER A 80 -0.59 -2.02 -8.90
C SER A 80 0.27 -2.80 -9.91
N THR A 81 1.57 -2.97 -9.64
CA THR A 81 2.51 -3.70 -10.48
C THR A 81 3.35 -4.62 -9.62
N TYR A 82 3.55 -5.85 -10.07
CA TYR A 82 4.46 -6.78 -9.39
C TYR A 82 5.89 -6.23 -9.40
N ASN A 83 6.50 -6.17 -8.23
CA ASN A 83 7.89 -5.77 -8.06
C ASN A 83 8.64 -6.83 -7.24
N PRO A 84 9.57 -7.61 -7.85
CA PRO A 84 10.35 -8.62 -7.13
C PRO A 84 11.37 -8.04 -6.15
N ASN A 85 11.73 -6.75 -6.30
CA ASN A 85 12.72 -6.08 -5.48
C ASN A 85 12.15 -5.48 -4.16
N MET A 86 10.94 -5.88 -3.77
CA MET A 86 10.33 -5.38 -2.53
C MET A 86 11.19 -5.68 -1.30
N PRO A 87 11.76 -6.90 -1.12
CA PRO A 87 12.60 -7.16 0.04
C PRO A 87 13.82 -6.23 0.14
N LEU A 88 14.45 -5.90 -0.99
CA LEU A 88 15.57 -4.97 -0.99
C LEU A 88 15.15 -3.53 -0.67
N ARG A 89 13.99 -3.09 -1.17
CA ARG A 89 13.43 -1.77 -0.85
C ARG A 89 13.09 -1.67 0.64
N ASP A 90 12.44 -2.68 1.18
CA ASP A 90 12.03 -2.73 2.58
C ASP A 90 13.22 -2.83 3.53
N LEU A 91 14.34 -3.47 3.11
CA LEU A 91 15.59 -3.46 3.86
C LEU A 91 16.14 -2.05 4.06
N PHE A 92 16.25 -1.25 2.99
CA PHE A 92 16.70 0.13 3.10
C PHE A 92 15.77 0.97 3.94
N TYR A 93 14.50 0.74 3.79
CA TYR A 93 13.46 1.43 4.52
C TYR A 93 13.53 1.15 6.02
N ILE A 94 13.49 -0.12 6.44
CA ILE A 94 13.54 -0.49 7.86
C ILE A 94 14.86 -0.08 8.52
N SER A 95 15.97 -0.16 7.79
CA SER A 95 17.27 0.31 8.26
C SER A 95 17.23 1.80 8.61
N SER A 96 16.62 2.61 7.77
CA SER A 96 16.42 4.05 8.02
C SER A 96 15.53 4.31 9.24
N GLU A 97 14.46 3.52 9.42
CA GLU A 97 13.55 3.68 10.56
C GLU A 97 14.23 3.27 11.88
N TYR A 98 14.94 2.16 11.89
CA TYR A 98 15.68 1.74 13.08
C TYR A 98 16.77 2.72 13.49
N GLN A 99 17.41 3.40 12.54
CA GLN A 99 18.39 4.45 12.86
C GLN A 99 17.78 5.63 13.62
N LYS A 100 16.48 5.90 13.49
CA LYS A 100 15.78 6.95 14.24
C LYS A 100 15.40 6.50 15.66
N LEU A 101 15.12 5.20 15.82
CA LEU A 101 14.68 4.62 17.08
C LEU A 101 15.85 4.34 18.04
N VAL A 102 17.08 4.25 17.52
CA VAL A 102 18.26 3.85 18.29
C VAL A 102 19.19 5.03 18.52
N ASP A 103 19.50 5.30 19.78
CA ASP A 103 20.62 6.19 20.09
C ASP A 103 21.95 5.50 19.70
N ARG A 104 22.73 6.18 18.85
CA ARG A 104 23.99 5.65 18.32
C ARG A 104 24.99 5.26 19.42
N LYS A 105 25.01 5.97 20.56
CA LYS A 105 25.90 5.65 21.68
C LYS A 105 25.52 4.30 22.32
N SER A 106 24.24 4.00 22.36
CA SER A 106 23.73 2.74 22.95
C SER A 106 24.13 1.49 22.15
N LEU A 107 24.47 1.64 20.84
CA LEU A 107 24.98 0.52 20.03
C LEU A 107 26.30 -0.06 20.53
N TYR A 108 27.08 0.70 21.28
CA TYR A 108 28.38 0.29 21.84
C TYR A 108 28.28 -0.15 23.28
N SER A 109 27.06 -0.22 23.85
CA SER A 109 26.85 -0.73 25.20
C SER A 109 26.82 -2.26 25.24
N SER A 110 27.01 -2.84 26.42
CA SER A 110 26.86 -4.28 26.65
C SER A 110 25.39 -4.73 26.82
N ILE A 111 24.44 -3.80 26.74
CA ILE A 111 23.01 -4.05 26.93
C ILE A 111 22.35 -4.30 25.57
N LEU A 112 21.63 -5.40 25.43
CA LEU A 112 20.87 -5.73 24.23
C LEU A 112 19.72 -4.72 24.03
N LEU A 113 19.77 -3.99 22.93
CA LEU A 113 18.69 -3.10 22.54
C LEU A 113 17.51 -3.89 21.98
N LYS A 114 16.31 -3.52 22.40
CA LYS A 114 15.06 -4.09 21.89
C LYS A 114 14.48 -3.16 20.83
N LEU A 115 14.09 -3.72 19.68
CA LEU A 115 13.46 -3.02 18.59
C LEU A 115 12.09 -3.64 18.29
N PRO A 116 11.13 -2.87 17.77
CA PRO A 116 9.89 -3.43 17.27
C PRO A 116 10.18 -4.41 16.13
N ALA A 117 9.57 -5.60 16.20
CA ALA A 117 9.72 -6.59 15.13
C ALA A 117 9.03 -6.11 13.85
N PRO A 118 9.72 -6.06 12.69
CA PRO A 118 9.14 -5.52 11.45
C PRO A 118 8.33 -6.59 10.73
N ASN A 119 7.20 -6.18 10.18
CA ASN A 119 6.31 -7.00 9.35
C ASN A 119 6.03 -6.26 8.03
N PHE A 120 6.35 -6.89 6.92
CA PHE A 120 6.23 -6.29 5.58
C PHE A 120 5.11 -6.95 4.81
N ILE A 121 4.09 -6.17 4.45
CA ILE A 121 2.92 -6.64 3.73
C ILE A 121 2.64 -5.74 2.54
N VAL A 122 2.57 -6.34 1.36
CA VAL A 122 2.20 -5.69 0.11
C VAL A 122 0.79 -6.11 -0.28
N PHE A 123 -0.07 -5.14 -0.55
CA PHE A 123 -1.40 -5.35 -1.13
C PHE A 123 -1.33 -5.18 -2.63
N TYR A 124 -1.37 -6.30 -3.34
CA TYR A 124 -1.29 -6.31 -4.79
C TYR A 124 -2.68 -6.16 -5.42
N ASN A 125 -2.81 -5.13 -6.26
CA ASN A 125 -4.00 -4.87 -7.05
C ASN A 125 -3.63 -4.59 -8.52
N GLY A 126 -2.84 -5.49 -9.12
CA GLY A 126 -2.42 -5.39 -10.51
C GLY A 126 -3.34 -6.16 -11.48
N LYS A 127 -3.14 -5.93 -12.79
CA LYS A 127 -3.86 -6.65 -13.85
C LYS A 127 -3.27 -8.05 -14.14
N ARG A 128 -1.99 -8.28 -13.80
CA ARG A 128 -1.36 -9.60 -14.01
C ARG A 128 -2.00 -10.60 -13.05
N LYS A 129 -2.40 -11.76 -13.57
CA LYS A 129 -2.91 -12.85 -12.73
C LYS A 129 -1.78 -13.37 -11.85
N MET A 130 -1.99 -13.29 -10.54
CA MET A 130 -1.05 -13.71 -9.50
C MET A 130 -1.77 -14.60 -8.49
N PRO A 131 -1.06 -15.42 -7.72
CA PRO A 131 -1.65 -16.18 -6.62
C PRO A 131 -2.37 -15.28 -5.60
N ASP A 132 -3.20 -15.87 -4.76
CA ASP A 132 -3.86 -15.16 -3.67
C ASP A 132 -2.85 -14.57 -2.68
N ARG A 133 -1.78 -15.32 -2.39
CA ARG A 133 -0.72 -14.91 -1.48
C ARG A 133 0.62 -15.51 -1.91
N TRP A 134 1.70 -14.74 -1.78
CA TRP A 134 3.05 -15.21 -1.99
C TRP A 134 4.04 -14.44 -1.12
N THR A 135 5.25 -14.96 -1.02
CA THR A 135 6.35 -14.33 -0.28
C THR A 135 7.52 -14.11 -1.21
N ASN A 136 8.12 -12.94 -1.16
CA ASN A 136 9.42 -12.67 -1.75
C ASN A 136 10.47 -12.59 -0.65
N CYS A 137 11.63 -13.17 -0.88
CA CYS A 137 12.74 -13.23 0.05
C CYS A 137 13.90 -12.36 -0.45
N LEU A 138 14.61 -11.70 0.45
CA LEU A 138 15.80 -10.92 0.10
C LEU A 138 16.89 -11.79 -0.51
N SER A 139 17.01 -13.02 -0.01
CA SER A 139 17.97 -14.01 -0.52
C SER A 139 17.81 -14.34 -2.01
N GLU A 140 16.61 -14.14 -2.58
CA GLU A 140 16.37 -14.28 -4.03
C GLU A 140 17.18 -13.28 -4.88
N SER A 141 17.69 -12.20 -4.24
CA SER A 141 18.51 -11.17 -4.89
C SER A 141 20.00 -11.42 -4.81
N TYR A 142 20.47 -12.46 -4.10
CA TYR A 142 21.89 -12.73 -3.92
C TYR A 142 22.44 -13.54 -5.09
N GLU A 143 23.54 -13.07 -5.72
CA GLU A 143 24.13 -13.71 -6.90
C GLU A 143 24.76 -15.07 -6.61
N ASN A 144 25.42 -15.24 -5.46
CA ASN A 144 26.20 -16.43 -5.12
C ASN A 144 25.91 -16.92 -3.70
N GLN A 145 24.64 -17.17 -3.38
CA GLN A 145 24.31 -17.67 -2.08
C GLN A 145 24.66 -19.14 -1.92
N GLN A 146 25.37 -19.45 -0.83
CA GLN A 146 25.68 -20.82 -0.40
C GLN A 146 25.12 -21.03 1.00
N GLY A 147 24.28 -22.05 1.18
CA GLY A 147 23.62 -22.35 2.44
C GLY A 147 22.54 -21.35 2.85
N GLU A 148 22.30 -21.23 4.16
CA GLU A 148 21.32 -20.26 4.68
C GLU A 148 21.87 -18.84 4.63
N PRO A 149 21.02 -17.84 4.29
CA PRO A 149 21.46 -16.44 4.21
C PRO A 149 21.74 -15.89 5.61
N ASN A 150 22.86 -15.19 5.79
CA ASN A 150 23.13 -14.46 7.03
C ASN A 150 22.21 -13.22 7.22
N LEU A 151 21.64 -12.73 6.15
CA LEU A 151 20.66 -11.66 6.16
C LEU A 151 19.44 -12.08 5.33
N GLU A 152 18.28 -12.16 5.96
CA GLU A 152 17.02 -12.47 5.30
C GLU A 152 15.94 -11.48 5.70
N LEU A 153 15.16 -11.03 4.70
CA LEU A 153 13.96 -10.24 4.86
C LEU A 153 12.86 -10.82 3.97
N LYS A 154 11.70 -11.06 4.54
CA LYS A 154 10.56 -11.65 3.85
C LYS A 154 9.44 -10.64 3.72
N VAL A 155 8.93 -10.47 2.51
CA VAL A 155 7.79 -9.62 2.22
C VAL A 155 6.63 -10.50 1.78
N VAL A 156 5.52 -10.41 2.50
CA VAL A 156 4.30 -11.13 2.17
C VAL A 156 3.45 -10.25 1.26
N THR A 157 3.10 -10.76 0.08
CA THR A 157 2.16 -10.08 -0.80
C THR A 157 0.79 -10.76 -0.77
N ILE A 158 -0.25 -9.97 -0.62
CA ILE A 158 -1.66 -10.38 -0.58
C ILE A 158 -2.35 -9.81 -1.81
N ASN A 159 -2.91 -10.68 -2.64
CA ASN A 159 -3.67 -10.27 -3.82
C ASN A 159 -5.06 -9.80 -3.41
N ILE A 160 -5.32 -8.50 -3.57
CA ILE A 160 -6.58 -7.87 -3.19
C ILE A 160 -7.49 -7.58 -4.40
N ASN A 161 -7.33 -8.28 -5.51
CA ASN A 161 -8.29 -8.25 -6.59
C ASN A 161 -9.59 -8.96 -6.15
N ARG A 162 -10.70 -8.60 -6.77
CA ARG A 162 -12.08 -8.96 -6.38
C ARG A 162 -12.29 -10.43 -6.05
N ASP A 163 -11.73 -11.35 -6.84
CA ASP A 163 -11.97 -12.78 -6.68
C ASP A 163 -10.91 -13.50 -5.83
N CYS A 164 -9.96 -12.75 -5.28
CA CYS A 164 -8.87 -13.26 -4.46
C CYS A 164 -9.15 -13.03 -2.97
N ASN A 165 -8.62 -13.91 -2.12
CA ASN A 165 -8.66 -13.77 -0.65
C ASN A 165 -10.06 -13.45 -0.10
N ARG A 166 -11.10 -14.16 -0.56
CA ARG A 166 -12.50 -13.86 -0.20
C ARG A 166 -12.73 -13.75 1.30
N LYS A 167 -12.16 -14.67 2.09
CA LYS A 167 -12.26 -14.62 3.55
C LYS A 167 -11.72 -13.32 4.15
N LEU A 168 -10.60 -12.82 3.64
CA LEU A 168 -10.03 -11.54 4.05
C LEU A 168 -10.96 -10.36 3.71
N MET A 169 -11.56 -10.40 2.51
CA MET A 169 -12.50 -9.37 2.06
C MET A 169 -13.78 -9.35 2.89
N GLU A 170 -14.25 -10.51 3.35
CA GLU A 170 -15.41 -10.63 4.24
C GLU A 170 -15.09 -10.12 5.65
N GLN A 171 -13.90 -10.42 6.16
CA GLN A 171 -13.44 -9.98 7.49
C GLN A 171 -13.09 -8.49 7.54
N CYS A 172 -12.62 -7.91 6.45
CA CYS A 172 -12.35 -6.48 6.33
C CYS A 172 -13.23 -5.88 5.22
N ARG A 173 -14.47 -5.51 5.58
CA ARG A 173 -15.47 -4.98 4.64
C ARG A 173 -14.92 -3.81 3.79
N ILE A 174 -14.18 -2.87 4.39
CA ILE A 174 -13.60 -1.72 3.70
C ILE A 174 -12.62 -2.15 2.61
N LEU A 175 -11.82 -3.20 2.84
CA LEU A 175 -10.93 -3.76 1.82
C LEU A 175 -11.72 -4.38 0.67
N GLY A 176 -12.79 -5.12 0.99
CA GLY A 176 -13.69 -5.70 -0.02
C GLY A 176 -14.39 -4.64 -0.87
N GLU A 177 -14.87 -3.57 -0.25
CA GLU A 177 -15.48 -2.44 -0.95
C GLU A 177 -14.45 -1.68 -1.82
N TYR A 178 -13.21 -1.52 -1.33
CA TYR A 178 -12.12 -0.96 -2.12
C TYR A 178 -11.80 -1.81 -3.37
N ALA A 179 -11.74 -3.13 -3.23
CA ALA A 179 -11.54 -4.03 -4.37
C ALA A 179 -12.64 -3.87 -5.42
N GLN A 180 -13.90 -3.76 -5.00
CA GLN A 180 -15.06 -3.55 -5.88
C GLN A 180 -14.98 -2.19 -6.60
N TYR A 181 -14.63 -1.11 -5.88
CA TYR A 181 -14.43 0.21 -6.48
C TYR A 181 -13.36 0.17 -7.58
N VAL A 182 -12.19 -0.44 -7.28
CA VAL A 182 -11.11 -0.53 -8.28
C VAL A 182 -11.51 -1.34 -9.50
N GLU A 183 -12.26 -2.43 -9.31
CA GLU A 183 -12.76 -3.23 -10.42
C GLU A 183 -13.73 -2.40 -11.28
N LYS A 184 -14.62 -1.65 -10.66
CA LYS A 184 -15.55 -0.78 -11.37
C LYS A 184 -14.85 0.28 -12.21
N VAL A 185 -13.78 0.90 -11.67
CA VAL A 185 -12.96 1.83 -12.47
C VAL A 185 -12.31 1.11 -13.66
N ARG A 186 -11.88 -0.15 -13.51
CA ARG A 186 -11.28 -0.91 -14.61
C ARG A 186 -12.28 -1.24 -15.71
N GLU A 187 -13.48 -1.68 -15.33
CA GLU A 187 -14.57 -1.98 -16.26
C GLU A 187 -14.90 -0.73 -17.08
N ASN A 188 -15.11 0.41 -16.42
CA ASN A 188 -15.43 1.66 -17.10
C ASN A 188 -14.29 2.15 -18.00
N ALA A 189 -13.03 1.95 -17.61
CA ALA A 189 -11.84 2.34 -18.38
C ALA A 189 -11.61 1.49 -19.64
N GLU A 190 -12.40 0.43 -19.89
CA GLU A 190 -12.39 -0.30 -21.16
C GLU A 190 -13.07 0.48 -22.28
N THR A 191 -14.03 1.33 -21.95
CA THR A 191 -14.86 2.05 -22.92
C THR A 191 -14.69 3.57 -22.90
N MET A 192 -14.05 4.11 -21.86
CA MET A 192 -13.90 5.56 -21.69
C MET A 192 -12.51 5.94 -21.16
N SER A 193 -12.21 7.25 -21.10
CA SER A 193 -10.97 7.76 -20.50
C SER A 193 -10.90 7.43 -19.01
N LEU A 194 -9.69 7.31 -18.45
CA LEU A 194 -9.52 7.00 -17.04
C LEU A 194 -10.22 8.00 -16.11
N ASP A 195 -10.18 9.30 -16.46
CA ASP A 195 -10.83 10.35 -15.68
C ASP A 195 -12.34 10.18 -15.64
N SER A 196 -12.95 9.87 -16.81
CA SER A 196 -14.38 9.57 -16.93
C SER A 196 -14.73 8.29 -16.19
N ALA A 197 -13.88 7.26 -16.31
CA ALA A 197 -14.06 5.97 -15.65
C ALA A 197 -14.05 6.09 -14.11
N VAL A 198 -13.14 6.89 -13.57
CA VAL A 198 -13.07 7.15 -12.12
C VAL A 198 -14.32 7.91 -11.66
N LYS A 199 -14.73 8.95 -12.39
CA LYS A 199 -15.92 9.72 -12.06
C LYS A 199 -17.18 8.84 -12.05
N GLU A 200 -17.38 8.08 -13.11
CA GLU A 200 -18.53 7.17 -13.24
C GLU A 200 -18.51 6.09 -12.12
N ALA A 201 -17.36 5.47 -11.87
CA ALA A 201 -17.21 4.48 -10.80
C ALA A 201 -17.52 5.05 -9.42
N VAL A 202 -17.11 6.31 -9.14
CA VAL A 202 -17.44 7.00 -7.88
C VAL A 202 -18.95 7.14 -7.74
N ASP A 203 -19.64 7.62 -8.78
CA ASP A 203 -21.08 7.85 -8.75
C ASP A 203 -21.85 6.53 -8.61
N GLU A 204 -21.48 5.49 -9.36
CA GLU A 204 -22.07 4.16 -9.24
C GLU A 204 -21.83 3.50 -7.86
N CYS A 205 -20.60 3.62 -7.33
CA CYS A 205 -20.28 3.06 -6.01
C CYS A 205 -21.06 3.74 -4.90
N ILE A 206 -21.22 5.06 -4.94
CA ILE A 206 -22.05 5.82 -4.00
C ILE A 206 -23.51 5.34 -4.04
N GLN A 207 -24.08 5.13 -5.25
CA GLN A 207 -25.45 4.64 -5.42
C GLN A 207 -25.64 3.22 -4.87
N LYS A 208 -24.62 2.36 -5.00
CA LYS A 208 -24.63 0.98 -4.53
C LYS A 208 -24.23 0.80 -3.06
N GLY A 209 -23.91 1.87 -2.36
CA GLY A 209 -23.45 1.83 -0.96
C GLY A 209 -22.02 1.31 -0.78
N ILE A 210 -21.21 1.24 -1.86
CA ILE A 210 -19.81 0.79 -1.83
C ILE A 210 -18.93 1.99 -1.51
N LEU A 211 -18.20 1.96 -0.39
CA LEU A 211 -17.42 3.09 0.12
C LEU A 211 -18.19 4.42 0.13
N ALA A 212 -19.52 4.37 0.25
CA ALA A 212 -20.39 5.50 -0.07
C ALA A 212 -20.05 6.76 0.74
N ASP A 213 -19.88 6.63 2.05
CA ASP A 213 -19.58 7.79 2.92
C ASP A 213 -18.19 8.37 2.64
N PHE A 214 -17.20 7.50 2.46
CA PHE A 214 -15.86 7.90 2.09
C PHE A 214 -15.84 8.64 0.73
N LEU A 215 -16.51 8.08 -0.28
CA LEU A 215 -16.53 8.65 -1.62
C LEU A 215 -17.33 9.95 -1.68
N ARG A 216 -18.41 10.12 -0.90
CA ARG A 216 -19.14 11.40 -0.80
C ARG A 216 -18.25 12.51 -0.25
N VAL A 217 -17.56 12.23 0.85
CA VAL A 217 -16.69 13.20 1.53
C VAL A 217 -15.47 13.56 0.67
N ASN A 218 -14.89 12.58 -0.02
CA ASN A 218 -13.62 12.73 -0.74
C ASN A 218 -13.79 12.83 -2.27
N ARG A 219 -15.01 12.99 -2.78
CA ARG A 219 -15.34 12.90 -4.21
C ARG A 219 -14.44 13.75 -5.10
N ALA A 220 -14.32 15.03 -4.77
CA ALA A 220 -13.53 15.96 -5.58
C ALA A 220 -12.05 15.58 -5.62
N GLU A 221 -11.50 15.14 -4.51
CA GLU A 221 -10.10 14.75 -4.39
C GLU A 221 -9.82 13.45 -5.15
N VAL A 222 -10.67 12.42 -4.99
CA VAL A 222 -10.55 11.13 -5.68
C VAL A 222 -10.59 11.33 -7.20
N ILE A 223 -11.49 12.18 -7.71
CA ILE A 223 -11.55 12.51 -9.15
C ILE A 223 -10.33 13.32 -9.58
N ALA A 224 -9.93 14.34 -8.82
CA ALA A 224 -8.78 15.18 -9.17
C ALA A 224 -7.45 14.41 -9.21
N MET A 225 -7.33 13.32 -8.46
CA MET A 225 -6.15 12.45 -8.45
C MET A 225 -5.97 11.67 -9.76
N SER A 226 -7.04 11.38 -10.48
CA SER A 226 -6.97 10.76 -11.81
C SER A 226 -6.49 11.73 -12.89
N ILE A 227 -6.66 13.03 -12.65
CA ILE A 227 -6.39 14.11 -13.63
C ILE A 227 -4.97 14.68 -13.49
N ARG A 228 -4.33 14.60 -12.34
CA ARG A 228 -2.99 15.17 -12.10
C ARG A 228 -1.92 14.47 -12.93
N SER A 229 -1.72 15.00 -14.16
CA SER A 229 -0.56 14.72 -14.99
C SER A 229 0.61 15.62 -14.57
N GLU A 230 1.79 15.01 -14.42
CA GLU A 230 3.12 15.59 -14.59
C GLU A 230 3.27 17.12 -14.50
N ARG A 231 3.38 17.64 -13.30
CA ARG A 231 4.15 18.84 -13.00
C ARG A 231 5.07 18.54 -11.81
N ALA A 232 6.10 17.76 -12.03
CA ALA A 232 7.30 17.74 -11.19
C ALA A 232 8.31 16.76 -11.77
N HIS A 233 9.11 17.22 -12.71
CA HIS A 233 10.50 16.86 -12.89
C HIS A 233 11.08 17.90 -13.84
N VAL A 234 11.52 18.99 -13.29
CA VAL A 234 12.60 19.84 -13.79
C VAL A 234 13.59 19.94 -12.65
#